data_21b371b0c87fcff494373ad1f100dca7
#
_entry.id   21b371b0c87fcff494373ad1f100dca7
#
_cell.length_a   1.000
_cell.length_b   1.000
_cell.length_c   1.000
_cell.angle_alpha   90.00
_cell.angle_beta   90.00
_cell.angle_gamma   90.00
#
_symmetry.space_group_name_H-M   'P 1'
#
loop_
_entity.id
_entity.type
_entity.pdbx_description
1 polymer ?
#
loop_
_entity_poly.entity_id
_entity_poly.type
_entity_poly.pdbx_seq_one_letter_code
_entity_poly.pdbx_strand_id
1 'polypeptide(L)'
;MNKLYKSLILTIAILSLHSCGLYKKYEREQMWFVDSLYRRMEITGDTLSTASVSWNDMFTDPILQEWIQLGLDYNTDLNVARHRVQEAEAALLSARWALLPGATFTVQGGAPGNFSARADASWQADIFGSLRNSKRKAQAAVEQSKAFEQAVQT
;
A
#
# COMPACT_ATOMS: atom_id res chain seq x y z
N MET A 1 29.23 7.15 43.59
CA MET A 1 28.29 6.32 42.83
C MET A 1 29.00 5.08 42.38
N ASN A 2 28.62 3.93 42.92
CA ASN A 2 29.35 2.66 42.80
C ASN A 2 29.35 2.16 41.33
N LYS A 3 30.48 1.60 40.90
CA LYS A 3 30.67 1.00 39.57
C LYS A 3 29.56 -0.01 39.25
N LEU A 4 29.06 -0.74 40.25
CA LEU A 4 27.94 -1.67 40.18
C LEU A 4 26.61 -1.00 39.73
N TYR A 5 26.31 0.19 40.26
CA TYR A 5 25.10 0.91 39.91
C TYR A 5 25.11 1.42 38.45
N LYS A 6 26.27 1.88 38.00
CA LYS A 6 26.45 2.27 36.58
C LYS A 6 26.34 1.09 35.63
N SER A 7 26.88 -0.07 36.01
CA SER A 7 26.77 -1.30 35.24
C SER A 7 25.35 -1.79 35.20
N LEU A 8 24.59 -1.73 36.29
CA LEU A 8 23.18 -2.13 36.35
C LEU A 8 22.30 -1.24 35.44
N ILE A 9 22.50 0.08 35.47
CA ILE A 9 21.75 1.01 34.60
C ILE A 9 22.07 0.74 33.13
N LEU A 10 23.33 0.51 32.78
CA LEU A 10 23.74 0.21 31.41
C LEU A 10 23.12 -1.09 30.93
N THR A 11 23.03 -2.12 31.76
CA THR A 11 22.42 -3.40 31.41
C THR A 11 20.92 -3.28 31.20
N ILE A 12 20.22 -2.52 32.05
CA ILE A 12 18.78 -2.22 31.88
C ILE A 12 18.53 -1.42 30.59
N ALA A 13 19.37 -0.43 30.29
CA ALA A 13 19.28 0.35 29.07
C ALA A 13 19.50 -0.50 27.81
N ILE A 14 20.42 -1.46 27.83
CA ILE A 14 20.67 -2.40 26.73
C ILE A 14 19.48 -3.36 26.54
N LEU A 15 18.91 -3.86 27.63
CA LEU A 15 17.75 -4.77 27.60
C LEU A 15 16.48 -4.06 27.06
N SER A 16 16.29 -2.77 27.34
CA SER A 16 15.15 -1.98 26.83
C SER A 16 15.24 -1.69 25.33
N LEU A 17 16.43 -1.70 24.72
CA LEU A 17 16.63 -1.48 23.29
C LEU A 17 16.20 -2.67 22.42
N HIS A 18 16.02 -3.86 22.98
CA HIS A 18 15.59 -5.05 22.22
C HIS A 18 14.07 -5.16 22.01
N SER A 19 13.28 -4.24 22.57
CA SER A 19 11.81 -4.26 22.49
C SER A 19 11.22 -3.78 21.15
N CYS A 20 12.04 -3.35 20.20
CA CYS A 20 11.54 -2.76 18.93
C CYS A 20 11.04 -3.78 17.89
N GLY A 21 11.04 -5.08 18.19
CA GLY A 21 10.63 -6.14 17.26
C GLY A 21 9.24 -6.73 17.50
N LEU A 22 8.35 -6.05 18.25
CA LEU A 22 7.09 -6.63 18.76
C LEU A 22 6.03 -6.88 17.67
N TYR A 23 6.14 -6.26 16.50
CA TYR A 23 5.18 -6.45 15.41
C TYR A 23 5.70 -7.48 14.41
N LYS A 24 5.09 -8.68 14.45
CA LYS A 24 5.28 -9.66 13.37
C LYS A 24 4.73 -9.08 12.07
N LYS A 25 5.48 -9.27 10.98
CA LYS A 25 4.98 -8.99 9.63
C LYS A 25 3.73 -9.84 9.40
N TYR A 26 2.65 -9.22 8.93
CA TYR A 26 1.46 -9.97 8.52
C TYR A 26 1.85 -10.92 7.38
N GLU A 27 1.64 -12.20 7.60
CA GLU A 27 1.76 -13.24 6.58
C GLU A 27 0.36 -13.80 6.35
N ARG A 28 -0.05 -13.82 5.09
CA ARG A 28 -1.36 -14.35 4.70
C ARG A 28 -1.39 -15.85 5.05
N GLU A 29 -2.36 -16.27 5.85
CA GLU A 29 -2.58 -17.69 6.08
C GLU A 29 -2.87 -18.39 4.75
N GLN A 30 -2.07 -19.42 4.44
CA GLN A 30 -2.37 -20.29 3.33
C GLN A 30 -3.52 -21.20 3.76
N MET A 31 -4.69 -21.00 3.16
CA MET A 31 -5.86 -21.85 3.39
C MET A 31 -5.66 -23.19 2.70
N TRP A 32 -4.85 -24.06 3.30
CA TRP A 32 -4.51 -25.39 2.79
C TRP A 32 -5.70 -26.36 2.78
N PHE A 33 -6.77 -26.08 3.52
CA PHE A 33 -7.96 -26.96 3.59
C PHE A 33 -8.94 -26.75 2.43
N VAL A 34 -8.76 -25.76 1.58
CA VAL A 34 -9.62 -25.54 0.40
C VAL A 34 -9.40 -26.62 -0.65
N ASP A 35 -8.22 -27.22 -0.70
CA ASP A 35 -7.87 -28.33 -1.61
C ASP A 35 -8.71 -29.60 -1.38
N SER A 36 -9.27 -29.79 -0.19
CA SER A 36 -10.07 -30.97 0.14
C SER A 36 -11.57 -30.79 -0.10
N LEU A 37 -12.06 -29.58 -0.31
CA LEU A 37 -13.48 -29.25 -0.49
C LEU A 37 -13.99 -29.46 -1.90
N TYR A 38 -13.12 -29.32 -2.88
CA TYR A 38 -13.45 -29.62 -4.28
C TYR A 38 -12.91 -30.99 -4.63
N ARG A 39 -13.82 -31.89 -5.04
CA ARG A 39 -13.55 -33.27 -5.47
C ARG A 39 -12.09 -33.45 -5.89
N ARG A 40 -11.39 -34.45 -5.31
CA ARG A 40 -10.09 -34.95 -5.77
C ARG A 40 -10.14 -35.25 -7.27
N MET A 41 -10.06 -34.26 -8.11
CA MET A 41 -9.58 -34.42 -9.46
C MET A 41 -8.07 -34.54 -9.32
N GLU A 42 -7.51 -35.68 -9.80
CA GLU A 42 -6.08 -35.76 -10.04
C GLU A 42 -5.69 -34.50 -10.81
N ILE A 43 -4.76 -33.70 -10.24
CA ILE A 43 -4.22 -32.53 -10.88
C ILE A 43 -3.38 -33.04 -12.05
N THR A 44 -4.04 -33.28 -13.17
CA THR A 44 -3.36 -33.40 -14.46
C THR A 44 -2.72 -32.05 -14.69
N GLY A 45 -1.40 -32.00 -14.70
CA GLY A 45 -0.43 -30.89 -14.77
C GLY A 45 -0.78 -29.51 -15.34
N ASP A 46 -2.04 -29.22 -15.62
CA ASP A 46 -2.51 -27.91 -16.07
C ASP A 46 -3.18 -27.18 -14.90
N THR A 47 -2.38 -26.38 -14.21
CA THR A 47 -2.81 -25.53 -13.09
C THR A 47 -3.28 -24.14 -13.54
N LEU A 48 -3.47 -23.93 -14.84
CA LEU A 48 -3.98 -22.67 -15.37
C LEU A 48 -5.45 -22.51 -14.99
N SER A 49 -5.71 -21.65 -14.02
CA SER A 49 -7.07 -21.24 -13.70
C SER A 49 -7.65 -20.43 -14.86
N THR A 50 -8.88 -20.73 -15.27
CA THR A 50 -9.63 -19.90 -16.24
C THR A 50 -9.70 -18.43 -15.85
N ALA A 51 -9.56 -18.12 -14.55
CA ALA A 51 -9.48 -16.74 -14.05
C ALA A 51 -8.19 -15.99 -14.47
N SER A 52 -7.15 -16.71 -14.91
CA SER A 52 -5.90 -16.10 -15.41
C SER A 52 -5.88 -15.88 -16.93
N VAL A 53 -6.86 -16.42 -17.66
CA VAL A 53 -6.96 -16.26 -19.10
C VAL A 53 -7.60 -14.91 -19.41
N SER A 54 -6.95 -14.15 -20.30
CA SER A 54 -7.52 -12.88 -20.79
C SER A 54 -8.81 -13.11 -21.56
N TRP A 55 -9.79 -12.25 -21.41
CA TRP A 55 -11.02 -12.32 -22.18
C TRP A 55 -10.78 -12.25 -23.70
N ASN A 56 -9.73 -11.55 -24.15
CA ASN A 56 -9.30 -11.50 -25.55
C ASN A 56 -8.85 -12.87 -26.10
N ASP A 57 -8.28 -13.71 -25.25
CA ASP A 57 -7.84 -15.04 -25.63
C ASP A 57 -9.01 -16.04 -25.57
N MET A 58 -10.01 -15.74 -24.73
CA MET A 58 -11.19 -16.58 -24.55
C MET A 58 -12.22 -16.36 -25.67
N PHE A 59 -12.42 -15.11 -26.08
CA PHE A 59 -13.36 -14.74 -27.13
C PHE A 59 -12.63 -14.28 -28.38
N THR A 60 -12.58 -15.13 -29.39
CA THR A 60 -11.82 -14.90 -30.64
C THR A 60 -12.62 -14.19 -31.75
N ASP A 61 -13.93 -13.99 -31.58
CA ASP A 61 -14.77 -13.27 -32.52
C ASP A 61 -14.47 -11.75 -32.45
N PRO A 62 -14.01 -11.12 -33.53
CA PRO A 62 -13.63 -9.71 -33.53
C PRO A 62 -14.80 -8.77 -33.26
N ILE A 63 -16.01 -9.12 -33.69
CA ILE A 63 -17.22 -8.30 -33.45
C ILE A 63 -17.54 -8.33 -31.95
N LEU A 64 -17.49 -9.51 -31.33
CA LEU A 64 -17.72 -9.65 -29.90
C LEU A 64 -16.66 -8.91 -29.08
N GLN A 65 -15.40 -8.97 -29.49
CA GLN A 65 -14.31 -8.23 -28.84
C GLN A 65 -14.55 -6.71 -28.88
N GLU A 66 -15.00 -6.18 -30.02
CA GLU A 66 -15.34 -4.76 -30.14
C GLU A 66 -16.48 -4.36 -29.19
N TRP A 67 -17.52 -5.17 -29.07
CA TRP A 67 -18.64 -4.92 -28.17
C TRP A 67 -18.23 -5.00 -26.70
N ILE A 68 -17.41 -5.96 -26.34
CA ILE A 68 -16.86 -6.08 -24.98
C ILE A 68 -16.02 -4.85 -24.64
N GLN A 69 -15.12 -4.43 -25.55
CA GLN A 69 -14.28 -3.26 -25.35
C GLN A 69 -15.12 -1.99 -25.18
N LEU A 70 -16.13 -1.82 -26.01
CA LEU A 70 -17.08 -0.69 -25.91
C LEU A 70 -17.80 -0.70 -24.56
N GLY A 71 -18.24 -1.88 -24.10
CA GLY A 71 -18.86 -2.04 -22.80
C GLY A 71 -17.92 -1.66 -21.66
N LEU A 72 -16.66 -2.09 -21.70
CA LEU A 72 -15.64 -1.76 -20.70
C LEU A 72 -15.31 -0.26 -20.67
N ASP A 73 -15.26 0.39 -21.84
CA ASP A 73 -14.91 1.82 -21.93
C ASP A 73 -16.02 2.72 -21.39
N TYR A 74 -17.26 2.31 -21.55
CA TYR A 74 -18.45 3.06 -21.08
C TYR A 74 -18.98 2.59 -19.73
N ASN A 75 -18.37 1.57 -19.10
CA ASN A 75 -18.78 1.07 -17.81
C ASN A 75 -18.44 2.08 -16.70
N THR A 76 -19.47 2.65 -16.09
CA THR A 76 -19.32 3.63 -15.01
C THR A 76 -18.65 3.03 -13.78
N ASP A 77 -18.97 1.78 -13.41
CA ASP A 77 -18.41 1.13 -12.23
C ASP A 77 -16.91 0.83 -12.42
N LEU A 78 -16.52 0.42 -13.63
CA LEU A 78 -15.11 0.24 -13.97
C LEU A 78 -14.34 1.55 -13.92
N ASN A 79 -14.91 2.64 -14.42
CA ASN A 79 -14.30 3.96 -14.34
C ASN A 79 -14.14 4.43 -12.88
N VAL A 80 -15.13 4.19 -12.02
CA VAL A 80 -15.02 4.45 -10.58
C VAL A 80 -13.92 3.59 -9.94
N ALA A 81 -13.82 2.31 -10.30
CA ALA A 81 -12.77 1.42 -9.80
C ALA A 81 -11.37 1.92 -10.22
N ARG A 82 -11.19 2.35 -11.46
CA ARG A 82 -9.94 2.97 -11.96
C ARG A 82 -9.55 4.23 -11.19
N HIS A 83 -10.51 5.11 -10.90
CA HIS A 83 -10.26 6.30 -10.09
C HIS A 83 -9.87 5.96 -8.65
N ARG A 84 -10.43 4.90 -8.06
CA ARG A 84 -10.02 4.41 -6.74
C ARG A 84 -8.58 3.91 -6.72
N VAL A 85 -8.11 3.27 -7.80
CA VAL A 85 -6.69 2.90 -7.93
C VAL A 85 -5.81 4.16 -7.94
N GLN A 86 -6.17 5.17 -8.73
CA GLN A 86 -5.43 6.44 -8.79
C GLN A 86 -5.41 7.16 -7.44
N GLU A 87 -6.52 7.16 -6.70
CA GLU A 87 -6.60 7.71 -5.34
C GLU A 87 -5.66 6.96 -4.39
N ALA A 88 -5.66 5.64 -4.42
CA ALA A 88 -4.78 4.82 -3.59
C ALA A 88 -3.29 5.04 -3.94
N GLU A 89 -2.95 5.20 -5.22
CA GLU A 89 -1.59 5.51 -5.67
C GLU A 89 -1.15 6.90 -5.21
N ALA A 90 -2.02 7.89 -5.25
CA ALA A 90 -1.75 9.22 -4.71
C ALA A 90 -1.54 9.20 -3.19
N ALA A 91 -2.34 8.41 -2.46
CA ALA A 91 -2.16 8.20 -1.03
C ALA A 91 -0.82 7.50 -0.70
N LEU A 92 -0.40 6.52 -1.51
CA LEU A 92 0.91 5.88 -1.40
C LEU A 92 2.04 6.87 -1.65
N LEU A 93 1.90 7.73 -2.65
CA LEU A 93 2.88 8.78 -2.94
C LEU A 93 3.01 9.74 -1.74
N SER A 94 1.90 10.18 -1.16
CA SER A 94 1.87 11.00 0.05
C SER A 94 2.59 10.31 1.23
N ALA A 95 2.32 9.03 1.45
CA ALA A 95 2.99 8.25 2.49
C ALA A 95 4.50 8.06 2.26
N ARG A 96 4.96 8.07 1.00
CA ARG A 96 6.39 8.07 0.65
C ARG A 96 7.04 9.43 0.95
N TRP A 97 6.37 10.53 0.61
CA TRP A 97 6.85 11.87 0.88
C TRP A 97 6.92 12.19 2.37
N ALA A 98 6.04 11.62 3.20
CA ALA A 98 6.07 11.77 4.65
C ALA A 98 7.36 11.25 5.31
N LEU A 99 8.16 10.43 4.63
CA LEU A 99 9.47 9.97 5.09
C LEU A 99 10.60 10.99 4.83
N LEU A 100 10.36 11.98 3.99
CA LEU A 100 11.34 12.99 3.60
C LEU A 100 11.18 14.27 4.45
N PRO A 101 12.24 15.10 4.56
CA PRO A 101 12.11 16.42 5.17
C PRO A 101 11.10 17.28 4.41
N GLY A 102 10.19 17.89 5.13
CA GLY A 102 9.27 18.89 4.60
C GLY A 102 9.88 20.29 4.68
N ALA A 103 9.69 21.11 3.66
CA ALA A 103 10.01 22.52 3.66
C ALA A 103 8.75 23.34 3.41
N THR A 104 8.53 24.36 4.23
CA THR A 104 7.39 25.28 4.10
C THR A 104 7.93 26.69 3.95
N PHE A 105 7.45 27.38 2.94
CA PHE A 105 7.74 28.78 2.73
C PHE A 105 6.46 29.59 2.95
N THR A 106 6.49 30.47 3.94
CA THR A 106 5.35 31.31 4.31
C THR A 106 5.67 32.76 4.04
N VAL A 107 4.81 33.39 3.26
CA VAL A 107 4.87 34.83 3.00
C VAL A 107 3.62 35.46 3.59
N GLN A 108 3.80 36.42 4.46
CA GLN A 108 2.71 37.19 5.05
C GLN A 108 2.90 38.68 4.67
N GLY A 109 1.88 39.23 4.03
CA GLY A 109 1.77 40.65 3.72
C GLY A 109 0.66 41.26 4.58
N GLY A 110 0.97 42.39 5.23
CA GLY A 110 0.02 43.21 5.98
C GLY A 110 -0.15 44.60 5.39
N ALA A 111 -0.42 45.60 6.25
CA ALA A 111 -0.48 47.01 5.85
C ALA A 111 0.81 47.45 5.16
N PRO A 112 0.80 48.57 4.40
CA PRO A 112 1.98 49.06 3.66
C PRO A 112 3.24 49.15 4.53
N GLY A 113 4.26 48.35 4.19
CA GLY A 113 5.52 48.25 4.94
C GLY A 113 5.68 47.01 5.84
N ASN A 114 4.65 46.23 6.09
CA ASN A 114 4.73 44.97 6.85
C ASN A 114 4.73 43.76 5.92
N PHE A 115 5.91 43.38 5.48
CA PHE A 115 6.16 42.15 4.72
C PHE A 115 7.07 41.24 5.53
N SER A 116 6.65 39.98 5.73
CA SER A 116 7.50 38.97 6.34
C SER A 116 7.54 37.71 5.47
N ALA A 117 8.73 37.19 5.25
CA ALA A 117 8.96 35.93 4.57
C ALA A 117 9.70 34.97 5.52
N ARG A 118 9.23 33.76 5.65
CA ARG A 118 9.79 32.73 6.51
C ARG A 118 9.91 31.41 5.77
N ALA A 119 11.04 30.76 5.91
CA ALA A 119 11.27 29.41 5.44
C ALA A 119 11.48 28.51 6.65
N ASP A 120 10.70 27.45 6.75
CA ASP A 120 10.79 26.44 7.79
C ASP A 120 11.10 25.08 7.17
N ALA A 121 12.04 24.33 7.75
CA ALA A 121 12.30 22.95 7.40
C ALA A 121 12.03 22.07 8.63
N SER A 122 11.26 21.01 8.43
CA SER A 122 10.95 20.04 9.49
C SER A 122 11.15 18.63 9.00
N TRP A 123 11.67 17.76 9.85
CA TRP A 123 11.82 16.35 9.58
C TRP A 123 11.55 15.52 10.83
N GLN A 124 10.79 14.45 10.66
CA GLN A 124 10.50 13.53 11.73
C GLN A 124 11.23 12.20 11.49
N ALA A 125 12.20 11.90 12.38
CA ALA A 125 12.89 10.62 12.33
C ALA A 125 11.93 9.49 12.73
N ASP A 126 11.78 8.48 11.87
CA ASP A 126 10.87 7.35 12.09
C ASP A 126 11.54 6.24 12.94
N ILE A 127 11.78 6.54 14.22
CA ILE A 127 12.46 5.64 15.15
C ILE A 127 11.64 4.36 15.39
N PHE A 128 10.33 4.51 15.54
CA PHE A 128 9.40 3.39 15.83
C PHE A 128 8.80 2.74 14.59
N GLY A 129 9.14 3.19 13.40
CA GLY A 129 8.65 2.62 12.14
C GLY A 129 7.20 2.97 11.79
N SER A 130 6.60 3.98 12.41
CA SER A 130 5.21 4.40 12.18
C SER A 130 4.99 4.84 10.74
N LEU A 131 5.87 5.70 10.21
CA LEU A 131 5.80 6.18 8.83
C LEU A 131 6.05 5.07 7.81
N ARG A 132 7.03 4.18 8.11
CA ARG A 132 7.29 2.99 7.29
C ARG A 132 6.09 2.04 7.24
N ASN A 133 5.41 1.83 8.37
CA ASN A 133 4.20 1.02 8.42
C ASN A 133 3.02 1.68 7.71
N SER A 134 2.88 3.01 7.80
CA SER A 134 1.90 3.78 7.04
C SER A 134 2.10 3.62 5.52
N LYS A 135 3.35 3.71 5.05
CA LYS A 135 3.70 3.43 3.65
C LYS A 135 3.32 1.99 3.23
N ARG A 136 3.62 0.98 4.07
CA ARG A 136 3.25 -0.42 3.80
C ARG A 136 1.74 -0.61 3.71
N LYS A 137 0.99 0.04 4.62
CA LYS A 137 -0.48 0.06 4.59
C LYS A 137 -1.01 0.66 3.29
N ALA A 138 -0.48 1.81 2.88
CA ALA A 138 -0.87 2.45 1.63
C ALA A 138 -0.52 1.58 0.40
N GLN A 139 0.61 0.88 0.42
CA GLN A 139 0.98 -0.06 -0.63
C GLN A 139 -0.01 -1.24 -0.73
N ALA A 140 -0.40 -1.82 0.39
CA ALA A 140 -1.42 -2.87 0.42
C ALA A 140 -2.79 -2.36 -0.06
N ALA A 141 -3.14 -1.10 0.21
CA ALA A 141 -4.38 -0.48 -0.29
C ALA A 141 -4.37 -0.32 -1.82
N VAL A 142 -3.23 -0.03 -2.45
CA VAL A 142 -3.09 -0.02 -3.91
C VAL A 142 -3.35 -1.42 -4.49
N GLU A 143 -2.72 -2.46 -3.92
CA GLU A 143 -2.94 -3.84 -4.37
C GLU A 143 -4.41 -4.25 -4.22
N GLN A 144 -5.06 -3.87 -3.11
CA GLN A 144 -6.48 -4.11 -2.89
C GLN A 144 -7.34 -3.41 -3.96
N SER A 145 -7.05 -2.15 -4.27
CA SER A 145 -7.81 -1.39 -5.28
C SER A 145 -7.66 -1.99 -6.68
N LYS A 146 -6.45 -2.45 -7.04
CA LYS A 146 -6.21 -3.14 -8.32
C LYS A 146 -6.93 -4.48 -8.41
N ALA A 147 -6.96 -5.26 -7.33
CA ALA A 147 -7.72 -6.51 -7.29
C ALA A 147 -9.23 -6.25 -7.41
N PHE A 148 -9.73 -5.15 -6.84
CA PHE A 148 -11.12 -4.74 -6.97
C PHE A 148 -11.45 -4.29 -8.40
N GLU A 149 -10.59 -3.50 -9.04
CA GLU A 149 -10.73 -3.12 -10.47
C GLU A 149 -10.83 -4.38 -11.35
N GLN A 150 -9.94 -5.34 -11.15
CA GLN A 150 -9.98 -6.61 -11.88
C GLN A 150 -11.31 -7.36 -11.65
N ALA A 151 -11.81 -7.39 -10.41
CA ALA A 151 -13.07 -8.04 -10.07
C ALA A 151 -14.30 -7.35 -10.73
N VAL A 152 -14.25 -6.02 -10.93
CA VAL A 152 -15.31 -5.28 -11.63
C VAL A 152 -15.22 -5.48 -13.13
N GLN A 153 -14.03 -5.76 -13.67
CA GLN A 153 -13.81 -6.01 -15.08
C GLN A 153 -14.26 -7.43 -15.52
N THR A 154 -14.37 -8.37 -14.57
CA THR A 154 -14.75 -9.78 -14.82
C THR A 154 -16.25 -9.98 -14.75
#